data_54addd1ab370e9252ce169b9e35f944a
#
_entry.id   54addd1ab370e9252ce169b9e35f944a
#
_cell.length_a   1.000
_cell.length_b   1.000
_cell.length_c   1.000
_cell.angle_alpha   90.00
_cell.angle_beta   90.00
_cell.angle_gamma   90.00
#
_symmetry.space_group_name_H-M   'P 1'
#
loop_
_entity.id
_entity.type
_entity.pdbx_description
1 polymer ?
#
loop_
_entity_poly.entity_id
_entity_poly.type
_entity_poly.pdbx_seq_one_letter_code
_entity_poly.pdbx_strand_id
1 'polypeptide(L)'
;MSIFQMFGKKTDINEGVKRSQETPGAVLLDVRTAAEYAGVHIPGSVNLPLDRLNEISIEKKVPLFVYCQSGMRSRAACAQLREMGYEAENIGGIAEYRGRLE
;
A
#
# COMPACT_ATOMS: atom_id res chain seq x y z
N MET A 1 -14.54 -17.07 -1.24
CA MET A 1 -14.21 -16.37 -0.01
C MET A 1 -15.46 -15.93 0.74
N SER A 2 -15.44 -16.14 2.02
CA SER A 2 -16.55 -15.75 2.87
C SER A 2 -16.53 -14.25 3.13
N ILE A 3 -17.70 -13.63 3.14
CA ILE A 3 -17.82 -12.21 3.45
C ILE A 3 -17.40 -11.93 4.90
N PHE A 4 -17.50 -12.93 5.76
CA PHE A 4 -17.05 -12.83 7.14
C PHE A 4 -15.55 -12.60 7.25
N GLN A 5 -14.79 -13.18 6.35
CA GLN A 5 -13.34 -13.00 6.36
C GLN A 5 -12.99 -11.56 6.08
N MET A 6 -13.78 -10.90 5.26
CA MET A 6 -13.54 -9.48 4.96
C MET A 6 -13.82 -8.60 6.17
N PHE A 7 -14.86 -8.90 6.91
CA PHE A 7 -15.25 -8.05 8.03
C PHE A 7 -14.48 -8.34 9.31
N GLY A 8 -14.14 -9.59 9.55
CA GLY A 8 -13.50 -9.96 10.78
C GLY A 8 -11.99 -9.85 10.77
N LYS A 9 -11.41 -9.58 9.62
CA LYS A 9 -9.97 -9.64 9.49
C LYS A 9 -9.34 -8.27 9.58
N LYS A 10 -8.42 -8.11 10.51
CA LYS A 10 -7.63 -6.90 10.62
C LYS A 10 -6.58 -6.89 9.53
N THR A 11 -6.31 -5.72 8.99
CA THR A 11 -5.24 -5.53 8.03
C THR A 11 -3.90 -5.70 8.76
N ASP A 12 -3.03 -6.51 8.20
CA ASP A 12 -1.71 -6.77 8.78
C ASP A 12 -0.63 -6.40 7.75
N ILE A 13 0.05 -5.29 8.00
CA ILE A 13 1.05 -4.81 7.07
C ILE A 13 2.21 -5.80 6.91
N ASN A 14 2.53 -6.55 7.96
CA ASN A 14 3.63 -7.52 7.89
C ASN A 14 3.33 -8.60 6.87
N GLU A 15 2.11 -9.10 6.87
CA GLU A 15 1.65 -10.06 5.88
C GLU A 15 1.56 -9.43 4.49
N GLY A 16 1.09 -8.19 4.42
CA GLY A 16 0.96 -7.48 3.15
C GLY A 16 2.30 -7.27 2.46
N VAL A 17 3.31 -6.86 3.22
CA VAL A 17 4.65 -6.66 2.67
C VAL A 17 5.20 -7.98 2.14
N LYS A 18 5.02 -9.05 2.92
CA LYS A 18 5.46 -10.37 2.50
C LYS A 18 4.80 -10.79 1.18
N ARG A 19 3.48 -10.60 1.09
CA ARG A 19 2.76 -10.95 -0.14
C ARG A 19 3.19 -10.10 -1.32
N SER A 20 3.52 -8.83 -1.10
CA SER A 20 4.01 -7.97 -2.18
C SER A 20 5.33 -8.51 -2.74
N GLN A 21 6.19 -9.01 -1.87
CA GLN A 21 7.47 -9.57 -2.27
C GLN A 21 7.31 -10.89 -3.02
N GLU A 22 6.25 -11.62 -2.73
CA GLU A 22 5.99 -12.93 -3.34
C GLU A 22 5.15 -12.83 -4.61
N THR A 23 4.62 -11.65 -4.91
CA THR A 23 3.77 -11.45 -6.09
C THR A 23 4.61 -10.89 -7.23
N PRO A 24 4.79 -11.65 -8.31
CA PRO A 24 5.65 -11.18 -9.41
C PRO A 24 5.15 -9.86 -10.00
N GLY A 25 6.06 -8.91 -10.13
CA GLY A 25 5.75 -7.61 -10.74
C GLY A 25 5.00 -6.63 -9.85
N ALA A 26 4.67 -7.01 -8.62
CA ALA A 26 3.92 -6.13 -7.73
C ALA A 26 4.76 -4.94 -7.27
N VAL A 27 4.06 -3.84 -6.95
CA VAL A 27 4.69 -2.64 -6.41
C VAL A 27 4.16 -2.40 -5.00
N LEU A 28 5.07 -2.12 -4.08
CA LEU A 28 4.73 -1.70 -2.72
C LEU A 28 4.69 -0.19 -2.73
N LEU A 29 3.51 0.40 -2.50
CA LEU A 29 3.28 1.82 -2.69
C LEU A 29 3.03 2.53 -1.37
N ASP A 30 3.87 3.53 -1.08
CA ASP A 30 3.77 4.36 0.11
C ASP A 30 3.06 5.66 -0.28
N VAL A 31 1.85 5.88 0.26
CA VAL A 31 1.06 7.07 -0.09
C VAL A 31 1.14 8.18 0.95
N ARG A 32 2.15 8.11 1.82
CA ARG A 32 2.42 9.19 2.77
C ARG A 32 3.09 10.35 2.05
N THR A 33 3.31 11.44 2.76
CA THR A 33 4.01 12.60 2.19
C THR A 33 5.45 12.23 1.87
N ALA A 34 6.05 13.03 0.97
CA ALA A 34 7.46 12.85 0.62
C ALA A 34 8.37 12.98 1.84
N ALA A 35 8.03 13.90 2.76
CA ALA A 35 8.82 14.10 3.98
C ALA A 35 8.76 12.88 4.90
N GLU A 36 7.58 12.29 5.06
CA GLU A 36 7.46 11.07 5.85
C GLU A 36 8.30 9.95 5.27
N TYR A 37 8.20 9.78 3.95
CA TYR A 37 8.94 8.74 3.25
C TYR A 37 10.45 8.93 3.39
N ALA A 38 10.91 10.17 3.25
CA ALA A 38 12.33 10.49 3.37
C ALA A 38 12.86 10.21 4.78
N GLY A 39 12.01 10.35 5.78
CA GLY A 39 12.39 10.04 7.16
C GLY A 39 12.69 8.56 7.33
N VAL A 40 11.69 7.73 7.14
CA VAL A 40 11.86 6.27 7.09
C VAL A 40 10.78 5.70 6.18
N HIS A 41 11.08 4.56 5.54
CA HIS A 41 10.10 3.85 4.72
C HIS A 41 10.46 2.37 4.66
N ILE A 42 9.55 1.57 4.16
CA ILE A 42 9.80 0.14 3.99
C ILE A 42 10.66 -0.06 2.76
N PRO A 43 11.78 -0.81 2.87
CA PRO A 43 12.67 -1.05 1.72
C PRO A 43 11.91 -1.59 0.52
N GLY A 44 12.24 -1.07 -0.65
CA GLY A 44 11.60 -1.48 -1.89
C GLY A 44 10.32 -0.77 -2.22
N SER A 45 9.81 0.09 -1.32
CA SER A 45 8.59 0.81 -1.60
C SER A 45 8.85 2.02 -2.48
N VAL A 46 7.80 2.43 -3.18
CA VAL A 46 7.79 3.61 -4.05
C VAL A 46 6.85 4.62 -3.42
N ASN A 47 7.25 5.88 -3.37
CA ASN A 47 6.43 6.93 -2.77
C ASN A 47 5.61 7.67 -3.81
N LEU A 48 4.30 7.72 -3.58
CA LEU A 48 3.41 8.57 -4.37
C LEU A 48 2.33 9.06 -3.41
N PRO A 49 2.46 10.29 -2.91
CA PRO A 49 1.51 10.81 -1.92
C PRO A 49 0.06 10.77 -2.38
N LEU A 50 -0.85 10.59 -1.43
CA LEU A 50 -2.28 10.48 -1.69
C LEU A 50 -2.82 11.60 -2.58
N ASP A 51 -2.38 12.83 -2.35
CA ASP A 51 -2.87 13.98 -3.11
C ASP A 51 -2.26 14.09 -4.51
N ARG A 52 -1.39 13.14 -4.87
CA ARG A 52 -0.75 13.13 -6.18
C ARG A 52 -1.00 11.83 -6.94
N LEU A 53 -2.02 11.06 -6.55
CA LEU A 53 -2.29 9.78 -7.20
C LEU A 53 -2.60 9.90 -8.68
N ASN A 54 -3.14 11.04 -9.11
CA ASN A 54 -3.42 11.26 -10.53
C ASN A 54 -2.15 11.33 -11.38
N GLU A 55 -0.98 11.42 -10.75
CA GLU A 55 0.30 11.43 -11.46
C GLU A 55 0.90 10.04 -11.63
N ILE A 56 0.18 9.00 -11.21
CA ILE A 56 0.70 7.64 -11.27
C ILE A 56 1.02 7.23 -12.70
N SER A 57 2.21 6.65 -12.90
CA SER A 57 2.64 6.18 -14.21
C SER A 57 2.84 4.67 -14.26
N ILE A 58 2.51 3.97 -13.19
CA ILE A 58 2.59 2.50 -13.15
C ILE A 58 1.49 1.93 -14.05
N GLU A 59 1.81 0.87 -14.78
CA GLU A 59 0.83 0.20 -15.62
C GLU A 59 -0.29 -0.40 -14.80
N LYS A 60 -1.51 -0.38 -15.34
CA LYS A 60 -2.69 -0.81 -14.58
C LYS A 60 -2.73 -2.29 -14.26
N LYS A 61 -1.99 -3.10 -15.02
CA LYS A 61 -1.92 -4.54 -14.75
C LYS A 61 -1.05 -4.88 -13.55
N VAL A 62 -0.28 -3.93 -13.04
CA VAL A 62 0.64 -4.15 -11.93
C VAL A 62 -0.13 -4.16 -10.62
N PRO A 63 -0.04 -5.26 -9.84
CA PRO A 63 -0.70 -5.27 -8.52
C PRO A 63 -0.05 -4.28 -7.57
N LEU A 64 -0.86 -3.49 -6.88
CA LEU A 64 -0.36 -2.49 -5.95
C LEU A 64 -0.69 -2.89 -4.52
N PHE A 65 0.33 -2.94 -3.68
CA PHE A 65 0.17 -3.15 -2.23
C PHE A 65 0.46 -1.81 -1.58
N VAL A 66 -0.55 -1.20 -0.96
CA VAL A 66 -0.53 0.21 -0.59
C VAL A 66 -0.53 0.37 0.92
N TYR A 67 0.35 1.22 1.44
CA TYR A 67 0.39 1.50 2.87
C TYR A 67 0.57 2.99 3.14
N CYS A 68 0.24 3.39 4.37
CA CYS A 68 0.54 4.74 4.85
C CYS A 68 1.02 4.64 6.29
N GLN A 69 0.79 5.66 7.11
CA GLN A 69 1.23 5.62 8.51
C GLN A 69 0.34 4.71 9.36
N SER A 70 -0.98 4.87 9.26
CA SER A 70 -1.94 4.13 10.08
C SER A 70 -2.89 3.23 9.29
N GLY A 71 -2.88 3.33 7.96
CA GLY A 71 -3.79 2.60 7.10
C GLY A 71 -4.98 3.42 6.60
N MET A 72 -5.16 4.64 7.08
CA MET A 72 -6.33 5.45 6.70
C MET A 72 -6.16 6.12 5.35
N ARG A 73 -5.03 6.77 5.11
CA ARG A 73 -4.75 7.38 3.80
C ARG A 73 -4.65 6.31 2.73
N SER A 74 -4.05 5.17 3.05
CA SER A 74 -3.93 4.09 2.08
C SER A 74 -5.28 3.47 1.74
N ARG A 75 -6.23 3.50 2.67
CA ARG A 75 -7.59 3.06 2.38
C ARG A 75 -8.23 3.97 1.32
N ALA A 76 -8.10 5.29 1.51
CA ALA A 76 -8.62 6.26 0.55
C ALA A 76 -7.89 6.13 -0.80
N ALA A 77 -6.58 5.93 -0.75
CA ALA A 77 -5.78 5.77 -1.96
C ALA A 77 -6.24 4.56 -2.76
N CYS A 78 -6.49 3.44 -2.09
CA CYS A 78 -6.94 2.22 -2.78
C CYS A 78 -8.29 2.43 -3.46
N ALA A 79 -9.21 3.16 -2.82
CA ALA A 79 -10.50 3.45 -3.44
C ALA A 79 -10.31 4.24 -4.73
N GLN A 80 -9.46 5.26 -4.70
CA GLN A 80 -9.17 6.05 -5.89
C GLN A 80 -8.48 5.24 -6.98
N LEU A 81 -7.48 4.44 -6.59
CA LEU A 81 -6.72 3.63 -7.53
C LEU A 81 -7.61 2.60 -8.22
N ARG A 82 -8.53 1.99 -7.47
CA ARG A 82 -9.46 1.03 -8.07
C ARG A 82 -10.38 1.70 -9.08
N GLU A 83 -10.83 2.91 -8.78
CA GLU A 83 -11.64 3.68 -9.74
C GLU A 83 -10.86 4.00 -11.01
N MET A 84 -9.55 4.13 -10.88
CA MET A 84 -8.68 4.40 -12.02
C MET A 84 -8.33 3.12 -12.81
N GLY A 85 -8.77 1.96 -12.33
CA GLY A 85 -8.56 0.70 -13.02
C GLY A 85 -7.42 -0.15 -12.48
N TYR A 86 -6.82 0.24 -11.35
CA TYR A 86 -5.74 -0.53 -10.74
C TYR A 86 -6.27 -1.61 -9.81
N GLU A 87 -5.48 -2.66 -9.65
CA GLU A 87 -5.68 -3.66 -8.62
C GLU A 87 -4.87 -3.18 -7.42
N ALA A 88 -5.54 -2.70 -6.38
CA ALA A 88 -4.87 -2.10 -5.23
C ALA A 88 -5.43 -2.67 -3.94
N GLU A 89 -4.52 -3.05 -3.05
CA GLU A 89 -4.87 -3.60 -1.76
C GLU A 89 -4.26 -2.75 -0.66
N ASN A 90 -5.09 -2.36 0.33
CA ASN A 90 -4.60 -1.64 1.50
C ASN A 90 -4.00 -2.65 2.47
N ILE A 91 -2.69 -2.55 2.72
CA ILE A 91 -2.03 -3.49 3.63
C ILE A 91 -1.81 -2.92 5.02
N GLY A 92 -2.20 -1.65 5.26
CA GLY A 92 -2.18 -1.11 6.62
C GLY A 92 -1.19 0.02 6.80
N GLY A 93 -0.65 0.12 8.00
CA GLY A 93 0.22 1.23 8.38
C GLY A 93 1.61 0.81 8.81
N ILE A 94 2.59 1.62 8.43
CA ILE A 94 3.99 1.39 8.78
C ILE A 94 4.21 1.40 10.29
N ALA A 95 3.31 2.05 11.04
CA ALA A 95 3.38 2.07 12.49
C ALA A 95 3.35 0.66 13.10
N GLU A 96 2.72 -0.29 12.41
CA GLU A 96 2.61 -1.67 12.87
C GLU A 96 3.63 -2.59 12.23
N TYR A 97 4.49 -2.08 11.37
CA TYR A 97 5.47 -2.90 10.66
C TYR A 97 6.63 -3.24 11.58
N ARG A 98 6.99 -4.52 11.59
CA ARG A 98 8.05 -5.04 12.46
C ARG A 98 9.32 -5.41 11.72
N GLY A 99 9.34 -5.18 10.41
CA GLY A 99 10.51 -5.47 9.61
C GLY A 99 11.51 -4.32 9.57
N ARG A 100 12.51 -4.46 8.74
CA ARG A 100 13.54 -3.44 8.58
C ARG A 100 13.01 -2.21 7.88
N LEU A 101 13.44 -1.05 8.35
CA LEU A 101 13.12 0.24 7.73
C LEU A 101 14.38 0.85 7.11
N GLU A 102 14.15 1.72 6.16
CA GLU A 102 15.25 2.33 5.45
C GLU A 102 15.19 3.85 5.46
#